data_56f01a5b572a30b640f6a27f779ac873
#
_entry.id   56f01a5b572a30b640f6a27f779ac873
#
_cell.length_a   1.000
_cell.length_b   1.000
_cell.length_c   1.000
_cell.angle_alpha   90.00
_cell.angle_beta   90.00
_cell.angle_gamma   90.00
#
_symmetry.space_group_name_H-M   'P 1'
#
loop_
_entity.id
_entity.type
_entity.pdbx_description
1 polymer ?
#
loop_
_entity_poly.entity_id
_entity_poly.type
_entity_poly.pdbx_seq_one_letter_code
_entity_poly.pdbx_strand_id
1 'polypeptide(L)' 'MADPRKQKLIDLGSETLADALLNLSVHSDEVDDLIEQLIATP' A
#
# COMPACT_ATOMS: atom_id res chain seq x y z
N MET A 1 -5.76 0.55 -19.09
CA MET A 1 -5.07 1.84 -19.10
C MET A 1 -4.26 2.02 -17.84
N ALA A 2 -3.07 2.54 -17.97
CA ALA A 2 -2.21 2.77 -16.80
C ALA A 2 -2.68 4.01 -16.03
N ASP A 3 -2.78 3.88 -14.73
CA ASP A 3 -3.09 5.02 -13.87
C ASP A 3 -1.80 5.83 -13.69
N PRO A 4 -1.81 7.14 -14.04
CA PRO A 4 -0.60 7.97 -13.88
C PRO A 4 -0.12 8.05 -12.43
N ARG A 5 -1.01 7.86 -11.46
CA ARG A 5 -0.63 7.86 -10.05
C ARG A 5 0.22 6.64 -9.70
N LYS A 6 0.03 5.53 -10.40
CA LYS A 6 0.80 4.32 -10.14
C LYS A 6 2.29 4.57 -10.34
N GLN A 7 2.65 5.26 -11.43
CA GLN A 7 4.05 5.55 -11.72
C GLN A 7 4.65 6.48 -10.65
N LYS A 8 3.90 7.46 -10.21
CA LYS A 8 4.38 8.36 -9.17
C LYS A 8 4.59 7.63 -7.85
N LEU A 9 3.71 6.68 -7.54
CA LEU A 9 3.86 5.87 -6.33
C LEU A 9 5.10 4.99 -6.40
N ILE A 10 5.37 4.40 -7.55
CA ILE A 10 6.58 3.60 -7.76
C ILE A 10 7.83 4.45 -7.55
N ASP A 11 7.80 5.69 -8.03
CA ASP A 11 8.92 6.61 -7.92
C ASP A 11 9.22 7.01 -6.48
N LEU A 12 8.23 6.97 -5.60
CA LEU A 12 8.42 7.27 -4.18
C LEU A 12 9.25 6.21 -3.46
N GLY A 13 9.23 4.99 -3.99
CA GLY A 13 9.96 3.89 -3.39
C GLY A 13 9.08 3.02 -2.49
N SER A 14 9.44 1.74 -2.41
CA SER A 14 8.62 0.75 -1.69
C SER A 14 8.59 1.00 -0.18
N GLU A 15 9.67 1.49 0.40
CA GLU A 15 9.71 1.76 1.84
C GLU A 15 8.73 2.86 2.22
N THR A 16 8.71 3.94 1.45
CA THR A 16 7.77 5.04 1.68
C THR A 16 6.32 4.57 1.54
N LEU A 17 6.06 3.74 0.54
CA LEU A 17 4.71 3.20 0.33
C LEU A 17 4.30 2.28 1.47
N ALA A 18 5.22 1.45 1.95
CA ALA A 18 4.93 0.55 3.07
C ALA A 18 4.60 1.35 4.33
N ASP A 19 5.36 2.39 4.62
CA ASP A 19 5.11 3.26 5.77
C ASP A 19 3.74 3.92 5.66
N ALA A 20 3.40 4.41 4.48
CA ALA A 20 2.12 5.07 4.25
C ALA A 20 0.96 4.11 4.46
N LEU A 21 1.07 2.88 3.95
CA LEU A 21 0.04 1.87 4.11
C LEU A 21 -0.14 1.48 5.57
N LEU A 22 0.95 1.26 6.28
CA LEU A 22 0.88 0.90 7.69
C LEU A 22 0.27 2.02 8.53
N ASN A 23 0.62 3.26 8.22
CA ASN A 23 0.06 4.41 8.91
C ASN A 23 -1.45 4.51 8.67
N LEU A 24 -1.88 4.25 7.45
CA LEU A 24 -3.29 4.28 7.10
C LEU A 24 -4.05 3.13 7.78
N SER A 25 -3.43 1.96 7.91
CA SER A 25 -4.07 0.80 8.52
C SER A 25 -4.43 1.02 9.99
N VAL A 26 -3.73 1.92 10.67
CA VAL A 26 -4.06 2.29 12.04
C VAL A 26 -5.45 2.91 12.13
N HIS A 27 -5.89 3.56 11.06
CA HIS A 27 -7.16 4.27 11.01
C HIS A 27 -8.25 3.52 10.24
N SER A 28 -7.91 2.38 9.63
CA SER A 28 -8.85 1.65 8.80
C SER A 28 -8.61 0.14 8.88
N ASP A 29 -9.58 -0.58 9.41
CA ASP A 29 -9.51 -2.04 9.47
C ASP A 29 -9.51 -2.65 8.07
N GLU A 30 -10.18 -2.01 7.12
CA GLU A 30 -10.22 -2.50 5.75
C GLU A 30 -8.83 -2.48 5.11
N VAL A 31 -8.07 -1.43 5.39
CA VAL A 31 -6.70 -1.34 4.87
C VAL A 31 -5.82 -2.37 5.55
N ASP A 32 -6.01 -2.60 6.85
CA ASP A 32 -5.27 -3.61 7.58
C ASP A 32 -5.51 -5.00 6.99
N ASP A 33 -6.76 -5.34 6.71
CA ASP A 33 -7.12 -6.60 6.07
C ASP A 33 -6.45 -6.73 4.70
N LEU A 34 -6.45 -5.66 3.93
CA LEU A 34 -5.84 -5.66 2.61
C LEU A 34 -4.34 -5.93 2.70
N ILE A 35 -3.67 -5.31 3.65
CA ILE A 35 -2.24 -5.53 3.86
C ILE A 35 -1.98 -6.98 4.20
N GLU A 36 -2.77 -7.57 5.09
CA GLU A 36 -2.62 -8.97 5.45
C GLU A 36 -2.82 -9.90 4.25
N GLN A 37 -3.79 -9.58 3.38
CA GLN A 37 -3.99 -10.35 2.16
C GLN A 37 -2.78 -10.30 1.25
N LEU A 38 -2.18 -9.12 1.12
CA LEU A 38 -1.01 -8.95 0.28
C LEU A 38 0.19 -9.74 0.81
N ILE A 39 0.38 -9.73 2.11
CA ILE A 39 1.48 -10.45 2.75
C ILE A 39 1.25 -11.96 2.69
N ALA A 40 0.00 -12.39 2.87
CA ALA A 40 -0.35 -13.80 2.92
C ALA A 40 -0.41 -14.45 1.54
N THR A 41 -0.44 -13.70 0.47
CA THR A 41 -0.48 -14.24 -0.89
C THR A 41 0.82 -14.96 -1.22
N PRO A 42 0.75 -16.24 -1.63
CA PRO A 42 1.95 -16.99 -2.00
C PRO A 42 2.63 -16.49 -3.26
#